data_18f75eaa13d89299f642395b1b089890
#
_entry.id   18f75eaa13d89299f642395b1b089890
#
_cell.length_a   1.000
_cell.length_b   1.000
_cell.length_c   1.000
_cell.angle_alpha   90.00
_cell.angle_beta   90.00
_cell.angle_gamma   90.00
#
_symmetry.space_group_name_H-M   'P 1'
#
loop_
_entity.id
_entity.type
_entity.pdbx_description
1 polymer ?
#
loop_
_entity_poly.entity_id
_entity_poly.type
_entity_poly.pdbx_seq_one_letter_code
_entity_poly.pdbx_strand_id
1 'polypeptide(L)'
;MPTLSQLAKRGRKRKQKKIKATALRRIFNARERKYKNIEGPQKRGVVTLVKTMTPKKPNSALRKVARVKLSNRTEVTAYIQGIGHSLSEHGIVLVRGGRVKDLPGVKYHIVRGKFDLMGVEGRKSSRSKYGAKKSGGPVRVAGAAPAPAAATEGAA
;
A
#
# COMPACT_ATOMS: atom_id res chain seq x y z
N MET A 1 15.72 -37.45 13.38
CA MET A 1 14.94 -37.47 12.12
C MET A 1 13.83 -38.51 12.25
N PRO A 2 12.61 -38.28 11.76
CA PRO A 2 11.57 -39.31 11.80
C PRO A 2 11.91 -40.46 10.84
N THR A 3 11.57 -41.67 11.27
CA THR A 3 11.73 -42.90 10.48
C THR A 3 10.70 -42.96 9.36
N LEU A 4 10.94 -43.77 8.32
CA LEU A 4 10.00 -43.98 7.21
C LEU A 4 8.61 -44.42 7.69
N SER A 5 8.54 -45.33 8.67
CA SER A 5 7.28 -45.79 9.29
C SER A 5 6.54 -44.65 10.00
N GLN A 6 7.25 -43.76 10.68
CA GLN A 6 6.64 -42.58 11.33
C GLN A 6 6.12 -41.58 10.30
N LEU A 7 6.82 -41.39 9.17
CA LEU A 7 6.37 -40.51 8.08
C LEU A 7 5.17 -41.09 7.35
N ALA A 8 5.12 -42.40 7.12
CA ALA A 8 3.97 -43.09 6.52
C ALA A 8 2.70 -42.95 7.39
N LYS A 9 2.83 -43.11 8.69
CA LYS A 9 1.68 -43.02 9.64
C LYS A 9 1.22 -41.57 9.87
N ARG A 10 2.10 -40.59 9.91
CA ARG A 10 1.78 -39.20 10.31
C ARG A 10 2.03 -38.16 9.24
N GLY A 11 2.38 -38.48 8.04
CA GLY A 11 2.62 -37.53 6.94
C GLY A 11 3.30 -36.22 7.36
N ARG A 12 3.95 -35.54 6.46
CA ARG A 12 4.57 -34.22 6.74
C ARG A 12 3.51 -33.11 6.75
N LYS A 13 3.31 -32.45 7.87
CA LYS A 13 2.48 -31.25 7.94
C LYS A 13 3.26 -30.07 7.37
N ARG A 14 2.72 -29.39 6.36
CA ARG A 14 3.30 -28.14 5.83
C ARG A 14 3.28 -27.06 6.91
N LYS A 15 4.41 -26.37 7.11
CA LYS A 15 4.47 -25.23 8.03
C LYS A 15 3.50 -24.16 7.52
N GLN A 16 2.57 -23.71 8.35
CA GLN A 16 1.68 -22.60 8.02
C GLN A 16 2.50 -21.31 7.86
N LYS A 17 2.28 -20.60 6.78
CA LYS A 17 2.93 -19.29 6.54
C LYS A 17 2.39 -18.28 7.55
N LYS A 18 3.26 -17.72 8.39
CA LYS A 18 2.88 -16.63 9.31
C LYS A 18 2.49 -15.38 8.52
N ILE A 19 1.43 -14.70 8.96
CA ILE A 19 0.95 -13.46 8.37
C ILE A 19 1.97 -12.35 8.66
N LYS A 20 2.61 -11.83 7.64
CA LYS A 20 3.62 -10.75 7.78
C LYS A 20 2.99 -9.36 7.92
N ALA A 21 1.81 -9.14 7.32
CA ALA A 21 1.08 -7.86 7.33
C ALA A 21 -0.05 -7.89 8.39
N THR A 22 0.32 -7.91 9.65
CA THR A 22 -0.62 -8.09 10.76
C THR A 22 -1.66 -6.97 10.85
N ALA A 23 -1.28 -5.72 10.58
CA ALA A 23 -2.21 -4.59 10.64
C ALA A 23 -3.35 -4.67 9.61
N LEU A 24 -3.19 -5.41 8.51
CA LEU A 24 -4.26 -5.59 7.52
C LEU A 24 -5.24 -6.70 7.90
N ARG A 25 -4.82 -7.65 8.73
CA ARG A 25 -5.59 -8.86 9.02
C ARG A 25 -6.07 -8.99 10.46
N ARG A 26 -5.74 -8.04 11.32
CA ARG A 26 -6.15 -8.07 12.73
C ARG A 26 -6.97 -6.85 13.09
N ILE A 27 -8.02 -7.05 13.86
CA ILE A 27 -8.75 -6.00 14.55
C ILE A 27 -8.79 -6.32 16.04
N PHE A 28 -8.64 -5.29 16.86
CA PHE A 28 -8.77 -5.42 18.31
C PHE A 28 -10.24 -5.26 18.71
N ASN A 29 -10.79 -6.28 19.39
CA ASN A 29 -12.11 -6.20 19.99
C ASN A 29 -11.95 -5.73 21.45
N ALA A 30 -12.40 -4.52 21.74
CA ALA A 30 -12.26 -3.91 23.05
C ALA A 30 -13.07 -4.63 24.14
N ARG A 31 -14.24 -5.19 23.78
CA ARG A 31 -15.09 -5.93 24.74
C ARG A 31 -14.44 -7.22 25.20
N GLU A 32 -13.95 -8.01 24.25
CA GLU A 32 -13.31 -9.31 24.54
C GLU A 32 -11.82 -9.18 24.86
N ARG A 33 -11.24 -7.97 24.71
CA ARG A 33 -9.79 -7.68 24.84
C ARG A 33 -8.90 -8.64 24.01
N LYS A 34 -9.42 -9.12 22.88
CA LYS A 34 -8.76 -10.08 21.99
C LYS A 34 -8.63 -9.54 20.56
N TYR A 35 -7.61 -10.03 19.86
CA TYR A 35 -7.48 -9.77 18.42
C TYR A 35 -8.27 -10.80 17.62
N LYS A 36 -9.16 -10.33 16.76
CA LYS A 36 -9.83 -11.16 15.74
C LYS A 36 -9.11 -11.05 14.40
N ASN A 37 -8.96 -12.17 13.70
CA ASN A 37 -8.45 -12.16 12.33
C ASN A 37 -9.58 -11.78 11.37
N ILE A 38 -9.28 -10.84 10.46
CA ILE A 38 -10.20 -10.41 9.40
C ILE A 38 -9.54 -10.75 8.07
N GLU A 39 -10.31 -11.24 7.13
CA GLU A 39 -9.86 -11.43 5.76
C GLU A 39 -9.72 -10.09 5.05
N GLY A 40 -8.79 -10.03 4.11
CA GLY A 40 -8.56 -8.88 3.24
C GLY A 40 -7.08 -8.57 3.04
N PRO A 41 -6.60 -8.59 1.80
CA PRO A 41 -5.20 -8.29 1.48
C PRO A 41 -4.90 -6.79 1.52
N GLN A 42 -5.91 -5.95 1.47
CA GLN A 42 -5.81 -4.49 1.40
C GLN A 42 -6.83 -3.84 2.33
N LYS A 43 -6.51 -2.64 2.83
CA LYS A 43 -7.45 -1.84 3.63
C LYS A 43 -7.35 -0.37 3.23
N ARG A 44 -8.52 0.29 3.25
CA ARG A 44 -8.62 1.74 3.13
C ARG A 44 -8.10 2.40 4.40
N GLY A 45 -7.47 3.55 4.27
CA GLY A 45 -7.04 4.38 5.39
C GLY A 45 -6.98 5.84 5.01
N VAL A 46 -6.87 6.70 6.03
CA VAL A 46 -6.69 8.14 5.89
C VAL A 46 -5.25 8.48 6.25
N VAL A 47 -4.63 9.33 5.46
CA VAL A 47 -3.27 9.81 5.70
C VAL A 47 -3.26 10.81 6.83
N THR A 48 -2.43 10.59 7.85
CA THR A 48 -2.25 11.52 8.98
C THR A 48 -1.01 12.40 8.80
N LEU A 49 0.01 11.90 8.12
CA LEU A 49 1.26 12.64 7.92
C LEU A 49 1.97 12.11 6.67
N VAL A 50 2.53 13.02 5.89
CA VAL A 50 3.44 12.69 4.76
C VAL A 50 4.84 13.17 5.09
N LYS A 51 5.84 12.30 4.98
CA LYS A 51 7.24 12.61 5.27
C LYS A 51 8.22 11.85 4.39
N THR A 52 9.47 12.26 4.43
CA THR A 52 10.59 11.53 3.82
C THR A 52 11.35 10.74 4.88
N MET A 53 11.95 9.63 4.48
CA MET A 53 12.82 8.82 5.33
C MET A 53 14.10 8.47 4.59
N THR A 54 15.23 8.53 5.29
CA THR A 54 16.52 8.04 4.78
C THR A 54 16.57 6.51 4.86
N PRO A 55 17.13 5.84 3.85
CA PRO A 55 17.28 4.40 3.87
C PRO A 55 18.44 3.97 4.78
N LYS A 56 18.55 2.66 4.99
CA LYS A 56 19.70 2.05 5.65
C LYS A 56 20.95 2.14 4.78
N LYS A 57 22.12 2.17 5.40
CA LYS A 57 23.40 1.94 4.70
C LYS A 57 23.36 0.59 3.95
N PRO A 58 23.92 0.47 2.75
CA PRO A 58 24.76 1.43 2.02
C PRO A 58 23.98 2.44 1.15
N ASN A 59 22.65 2.43 1.15
CA ASN A 59 21.83 3.27 0.27
C ASN A 59 21.66 4.68 0.84
N SER A 60 21.52 5.66 -0.07
CA SER A 60 21.21 7.04 0.26
C SER A 60 20.13 7.56 -0.68
N ALA A 61 19.07 8.10 -0.15
CA ALA A 61 17.98 8.78 -0.88
C ALA A 61 16.97 9.38 0.11
N LEU A 62 16.05 10.18 -0.38
CA LEU A 62 14.88 10.63 0.37
C LEU A 62 13.65 9.82 -0.07
N ARG A 63 13.35 8.77 0.65
CA ARG A 63 12.22 7.88 0.38
C ARG A 63 10.93 8.47 0.95
N LYS A 64 9.90 8.58 0.10
CA LYS A 64 8.61 9.16 0.49
C LYS A 64 7.74 8.11 1.18
N VAL A 65 7.27 8.42 2.37
CA VAL A 65 6.41 7.57 3.20
C VAL A 65 5.25 8.38 3.74
N ALA A 66 4.13 7.70 3.98
CA ALA A 66 3.01 8.30 4.67
C ALA A 66 2.63 7.48 5.89
N ARG A 67 2.22 8.16 6.95
CA ARG A 67 1.57 7.55 8.10
C ARG A 67 0.08 7.49 7.83
N VAL A 68 -0.51 6.30 7.94
CA VAL A 68 -1.89 6.06 7.54
C VAL A 68 -2.64 5.39 8.66
N LYS A 69 -3.78 5.96 9.03
CA LYS A 69 -4.75 5.37 9.95
C LYS A 69 -5.72 4.51 9.15
N LEU A 70 -5.66 3.20 9.33
CA LEU A 70 -6.49 2.24 8.62
C LEU A 70 -7.93 2.20 9.17
N SER A 71 -8.85 1.62 8.40
CA SER A 71 -10.25 1.43 8.79
C SER A 71 -10.43 0.59 10.08
N ASN A 72 -9.46 -0.22 10.45
CA ASN A 72 -9.42 -0.97 11.71
C ASN A 72 -8.76 -0.19 12.87
N ARG A 73 -8.64 1.13 12.75
CA ARG A 73 -8.05 2.05 13.75
C ARG A 73 -6.56 1.85 14.01
N THR A 74 -5.88 0.96 13.27
CA THR A 74 -4.42 0.75 13.40
C THR A 74 -3.68 1.76 12.55
N GLU A 75 -2.65 2.40 13.09
CA GLU A 75 -1.75 3.26 12.33
C GLU A 75 -0.56 2.47 11.79
N VAL A 76 -0.22 2.74 10.53
CA VAL A 76 0.91 2.12 9.85
C VAL A 76 1.69 3.13 9.03
N THR A 77 3.01 2.92 8.93
CA THR A 77 3.83 3.66 7.97
C THR A 77 3.89 2.87 6.67
N ALA A 78 3.46 3.51 5.58
CA ALA A 78 3.40 2.91 4.25
C ALA A 78 4.26 3.69 3.26
N TYR A 79 4.93 2.97 2.37
CA TYR A 79 5.78 3.54 1.33
C TYR A 79 4.98 3.99 0.12
N ILE A 80 5.28 5.18 -0.38
CA ILE A 80 4.71 5.73 -1.61
C ILE A 80 5.66 5.37 -2.75
N GLN A 81 5.26 4.38 -3.56
CA GLN A 81 6.10 3.91 -4.68
C GLN A 81 5.95 4.81 -5.91
N GLY A 82 7.01 4.90 -6.70
CA GLY A 82 7.06 5.68 -7.95
C GLY A 82 7.67 7.06 -7.77
N ILE A 83 7.72 7.81 -8.87
CA ILE A 83 8.28 9.16 -8.93
C ILE A 83 7.13 10.17 -8.77
N GLY A 84 7.29 11.12 -7.85
CA GLY A 84 6.29 12.14 -7.57
C GLY A 84 5.01 11.58 -6.94
N HIS A 85 4.27 12.40 -6.25
CA HIS A 85 2.93 12.10 -5.74
C HIS A 85 2.18 13.39 -5.41
N SER A 86 0.85 13.33 -5.52
CA SER A 86 -0.08 14.40 -5.15
C SER A 86 -0.69 14.20 -3.76
N LEU A 87 -0.21 13.21 -2.99
CA LEU A 87 -0.80 12.84 -1.72
C LEU A 87 -0.54 13.91 -0.67
N SER A 88 -1.61 14.41 -0.06
CA SER A 88 -1.62 15.34 1.07
C SER A 88 -2.13 14.69 2.34
N GLU A 89 -2.08 15.40 3.45
CA GLU A 89 -2.73 14.99 4.69
C GLU A 89 -4.24 14.90 4.50
N HIS A 90 -4.88 14.02 5.26
CA HIS A 90 -6.31 13.68 5.20
C HIS A 90 -6.77 12.98 3.90
N GLY A 91 -5.88 12.78 2.93
CA GLY A 91 -6.18 12.01 1.72
C GLY A 91 -6.53 10.55 2.04
N ILE A 92 -7.46 9.99 1.27
CA ILE A 92 -7.87 8.58 1.37
C ILE A 92 -6.96 7.72 0.50
N VAL A 93 -6.45 6.63 1.04
CA VAL A 93 -5.54 5.73 0.33
C VAL A 93 -5.90 4.27 0.55
N LEU A 94 -5.48 3.42 -0.39
CA LEU A 94 -5.54 1.97 -0.25
C LEU A 94 -4.15 1.44 0.10
N VAL A 95 -4.05 0.70 1.21
CA VAL A 95 -2.80 0.15 1.72
C VAL A 95 -2.76 -1.35 1.51
N ARG A 96 -1.65 -1.85 0.98
CA ARG A 96 -1.34 -3.28 0.81
C ARG A 96 -0.11 -3.69 1.63
N GLY A 97 0.02 -4.97 1.90
CA GLY A 97 1.22 -5.54 2.49
C GLY A 97 2.40 -5.52 1.51
N GLY A 98 3.58 -5.44 2.06
CA GLY A 98 4.85 -5.48 1.34
C GLY A 98 5.93 -4.72 2.12
N ARG A 99 6.99 -5.43 2.51
CA ARG A 99 8.11 -4.81 3.24
C ARG A 99 9.05 -4.10 2.27
N VAL A 100 9.52 -2.92 2.65
CA VAL A 100 10.61 -2.22 1.98
C VAL A 100 11.91 -2.58 2.69
N LYS A 101 12.84 -3.23 1.98
CA LYS A 101 14.11 -3.67 2.57
C LYS A 101 14.98 -2.50 3.04
N ASP A 102 14.95 -1.39 2.31
CA ASP A 102 15.73 -0.18 2.57
C ASP A 102 15.28 0.59 3.82
N LEU A 103 13.99 0.53 4.14
CA LEU A 103 13.42 1.36 5.19
C LEU A 103 13.13 0.56 6.46
N PRO A 104 13.68 0.96 7.61
CA PRO A 104 13.38 0.30 8.88
C PRO A 104 11.92 0.52 9.26
N GLY A 105 11.25 -0.57 9.66
CA GLY A 105 9.87 -0.53 10.16
C GLY A 105 8.77 -0.38 9.11
N VAL A 106 9.08 -0.13 7.83
CA VAL A 106 8.09 0.02 6.75
C VAL A 106 7.75 -1.35 6.15
N LYS A 107 6.53 -1.83 6.43
CA LYS A 107 6.03 -3.15 6.02
C LYS A 107 4.85 -3.06 5.05
N TYR A 108 4.46 -1.87 4.62
CA TYR A 108 3.26 -1.61 3.83
C TYR A 108 3.60 -0.68 2.66
N HIS A 109 2.79 -0.79 1.59
CA HIS A 109 2.84 0.09 0.44
C HIS A 109 1.47 0.71 0.21
N ILE A 110 1.44 1.92 -0.33
CA ILE A 110 0.23 2.55 -0.83
C ILE A 110 0.04 2.14 -2.30
N VAL A 111 -1.19 1.79 -2.66
CA VAL A 111 -1.56 1.42 -4.04
C VAL A 111 -1.76 2.68 -4.85
N ARG A 112 -1.05 2.80 -5.98
CA ARG A 112 -1.17 3.92 -6.91
C ARG A 112 -2.41 3.77 -7.79
N GLY A 113 -2.99 4.89 -8.19
CA GLY A 113 -4.16 4.91 -9.09
C GLY A 113 -5.48 4.50 -8.42
N LYS A 114 -5.57 4.58 -7.09
CA LYS A 114 -6.80 4.31 -6.33
C LYS A 114 -7.00 5.36 -5.26
N PHE A 115 -8.24 5.82 -5.09
CA PHE A 115 -8.63 6.92 -4.22
C PHE A 115 -7.86 8.21 -4.57
N ASP A 116 -7.34 8.94 -3.59
CA ASP A 116 -6.71 10.25 -3.80
C ASP A 116 -5.26 10.18 -4.30
N LEU A 117 -4.68 8.98 -4.40
CA LEU A 117 -3.34 8.80 -4.94
C LEU A 117 -3.37 8.44 -6.42
N MET A 118 -3.02 9.41 -7.26
CA MET A 118 -2.96 9.24 -8.72
C MET A 118 -1.89 8.21 -9.14
N GLY A 119 -2.06 7.64 -10.34
CA GLY A 119 -1.04 6.83 -10.99
C GLY A 119 0.21 7.62 -11.33
N VAL A 120 1.29 6.93 -11.65
CA VAL A 120 2.53 7.56 -12.12
C VAL A 120 2.36 7.92 -13.60
N GLU A 121 2.54 9.18 -13.95
CA GLU A 121 2.44 9.68 -15.31
C GLU A 121 3.62 9.18 -16.18
N GLY A 122 3.40 9.01 -17.47
CA GLY A 122 4.42 8.60 -18.42
C GLY A 122 4.98 7.18 -18.25
N ARG A 123 4.48 6.40 -17.31
CA ARG A 123 4.98 5.07 -17.03
C ARG A 123 4.57 4.05 -18.08
N LYS A 124 5.54 3.49 -18.84
CA LYS A 124 5.32 2.54 -19.94
C LYS A 124 5.44 1.06 -19.50
N SER A 125 6.36 0.75 -18.59
CA SER A 125 6.62 -0.61 -18.09
C SER A 125 6.09 -0.83 -16.67
N SER A 126 5.72 -2.08 -16.31
CA SER A 126 5.16 -2.44 -15.00
C SER A 126 3.98 -1.58 -14.57
N ARG A 127 3.14 -1.18 -15.51
CA ARG A 127 2.05 -0.21 -15.34
C ARG A 127 1.10 -0.54 -14.20
N SER A 128 0.74 -1.79 -14.03
CA SER A 128 -0.18 -2.23 -12.96
C SER A 128 0.34 -1.94 -11.55
N LYS A 129 1.66 -1.93 -11.35
CA LYS A 129 2.27 -1.59 -10.05
C LYS A 129 2.18 -0.09 -9.74
N TYR A 130 2.09 0.74 -10.76
CA TYR A 130 2.13 2.20 -10.64
C TYR A 130 0.81 2.88 -11.05
N GLY A 131 -0.24 2.10 -11.29
CA GLY A 131 -1.56 2.65 -11.62
C GLY A 131 -1.61 3.38 -12.96
N ALA A 132 -0.75 3.01 -13.94
CA ALA A 132 -0.71 3.65 -15.26
C ALA A 132 -1.52 2.86 -16.29
N LYS A 133 -2.27 3.57 -17.15
CA LYS A 133 -3.02 2.98 -18.27
C LYS A 133 -2.12 2.79 -19.52
N LYS A 134 -2.57 1.97 -20.48
CA LYS A 134 -1.83 1.71 -21.74
C LYS A 134 -1.63 2.97 -22.58
N SER A 135 -2.59 3.89 -22.58
CA SER A 135 -2.58 5.16 -23.31
C SER A 135 -1.76 6.29 -22.67
N GLY A 136 -1.04 6.01 -21.56
CA GLY A 136 -0.21 7.01 -20.88
C GLY A 136 -0.96 8.08 -20.08
N GLY A 137 -2.29 8.10 -20.13
CA GLY A 137 -3.10 9.03 -19.36
C GLY A 137 -3.17 8.68 -17.86
N PRO A 138 -3.37 9.68 -16.97
CA PRO A 138 -3.57 9.43 -15.54
C PRO A 138 -4.82 8.59 -15.33
N VAL A 139 -4.77 7.67 -14.39
CA VAL A 139 -5.96 6.94 -13.93
C VAL A 139 -6.83 7.94 -13.19
N ARG A 140 -7.96 8.33 -13.78
CA ARG A 140 -8.94 9.17 -13.08
C ARG A 140 -9.43 8.45 -11.84
N VAL A 141 -9.36 9.10 -10.72
CA VAL A 141 -9.95 8.64 -9.46
C VAL A 141 -11.46 8.78 -9.58
N ALA A 142 -12.19 7.72 -9.32
CA ALA A 142 -13.65 7.79 -9.25
C ALA A 142 -14.04 8.76 -8.12
N GLY A 143 -14.63 9.90 -8.47
CA GLY A 143 -15.06 10.92 -7.51
C GLY A 143 -14.40 12.31 -7.65
N ALA A 144 -13.37 12.48 -8.47
CA ALA A 144 -12.87 13.82 -8.80
C ALA A 144 -13.75 14.47 -9.87
N ALA A 145 -14.31 15.62 -9.57
CA ALA A 145 -15.04 16.44 -10.53
C ALA A 145 -14.18 16.72 -11.78
N PRO A 146 -14.76 16.75 -12.99
CA PRO A 146 -14.00 17.07 -14.19
C PRO A 146 -13.43 18.49 -14.07
N ALA A 147 -12.12 18.61 -14.31
CA ALA A 147 -11.51 19.92 -14.46
C ALA A 147 -12.22 20.68 -15.60
N PRO A 148 -12.50 22.00 -15.46
CA PRO A 148 -13.11 22.78 -16.50
C PRO A 148 -12.23 22.71 -17.76
N ALA A 149 -12.88 22.43 -18.90
CA ALA A 149 -12.22 22.46 -20.20
C ALA A 149 -11.60 23.85 -20.41
N ALA A 150 -10.29 23.88 -20.70
CA ALA A 150 -9.64 25.10 -21.13
C ALA A 150 -10.37 25.63 -22.36
N ALA A 151 -10.95 26.83 -22.23
CA ALA A 151 -11.53 27.55 -23.35
C ALA A 151 -10.39 27.82 -24.35
N THR A 152 -10.49 27.24 -25.52
CA THR A 152 -9.70 27.68 -26.67
C THR A 152 -10.25 29.03 -27.10
N GLU A 153 -9.60 30.12 -26.70
CA GLU A 153 -9.80 31.43 -27.32
C GLU A 153 -9.35 31.30 -28.78
N GLY A 154 -10.35 31.33 -29.64
CA GLY A 154 -10.12 31.48 -31.08
C GLY A 154 -9.60 32.88 -31.36
N ALA A 155 -8.43 32.92 -32.00
CA ALA A 155 -7.95 34.15 -32.67
C ALA A 155 -8.81 34.41 -33.90
N ALA A 156 -9.39 35.58 -33.93
CA ALA A 156 -9.87 36.23 -35.13
C ALA A 156 -8.72 37.01 -35.75
#